data_49238b23b773f4358fc93ace0b62f6e4
#
_entry.id   49238b23b773f4358fc93ace0b62f6e4
#
_cell.length_a   1.000
_cell.length_b   1.000
_cell.length_c   1.000
_cell.angle_alpha   90.00
_cell.angle_beta   90.00
_cell.angle_gamma   90.00
#
_symmetry.space_group_name_H-M   'P 1'
#
loop_
_entity.id
_entity.type
_entity.pdbx_description
1 polymer ?
#
loop_
_entity_poly.entity_id
_entity_poly.type
_entity_poly.pdbx_seq_one_letter_code
_entity_poly.pdbx_strand_id
1 'polypeptide(L)'
;MANPNEEIVRQGYKAFGEGDMETLRSLFAPNAVHVATGNNPLSGEYRGVDDILGYYGKLFELSGGTFTAELKSAKSEGADTVVAVHRDKGQRGGKTLDQDETLTFKIAGGKIARLEENHSDQAAYDAFWS
;
A
#
# COMPACT_ATOMS: atom_id res chain seq x y z
N MET A 1 -20.03 9.99 12.13
CA MET A 1 -19.76 8.54 12.17
C MET A 1 -18.67 8.19 11.17
N ALA A 2 -17.76 7.31 11.57
CA ALA A 2 -16.73 6.86 10.66
C ALA A 2 -17.34 5.98 9.57
N ASN A 3 -16.89 6.17 8.34
CA ASN A 3 -17.29 5.32 7.23
C ASN A 3 -16.62 3.95 7.40
N PRO A 4 -17.36 2.83 7.37
CA PRO A 4 -16.76 1.50 7.60
C PRO A 4 -15.63 1.16 6.65
N ASN A 5 -15.73 1.54 5.37
CA ASN A 5 -14.68 1.27 4.39
C ASN A 5 -13.44 2.10 4.65
N GLU A 6 -13.61 3.38 5.00
CA GLU A 6 -12.48 4.23 5.38
C GLU A 6 -11.78 3.68 6.62
N GLU A 7 -12.55 3.16 7.57
CA GLU A 7 -11.98 2.59 8.79
C GLU A 7 -11.11 1.34 8.48
N ILE A 8 -11.56 0.50 7.58
CA ILE A 8 -10.77 -0.67 7.14
C ILE A 8 -9.42 -0.21 6.57
N VAL A 9 -9.43 0.83 5.73
CA VAL A 9 -8.20 1.36 5.14
C VAL A 9 -7.28 1.94 6.22
N ARG A 10 -7.84 2.70 7.17
CA ARG A 10 -7.05 3.27 8.27
C ARG A 10 -6.42 2.18 9.13
N GLN A 11 -7.16 1.10 9.43
CA GLN A 11 -6.62 -0.04 10.15
C GLN A 11 -5.47 -0.69 9.37
N GLY A 12 -5.60 -0.77 8.05
CA GLY A 12 -4.54 -1.30 7.19
C GLY A 12 -3.25 -0.51 7.28
N TYR A 13 -3.34 0.81 7.24
CA TYR A 13 -2.16 1.67 7.38
C TYR A 13 -1.53 1.54 8.77
N LYS A 14 -2.35 1.47 9.79
CA LYS A 14 -1.86 1.30 11.17
C LYS A 14 -1.11 -0.03 11.31
N ALA A 15 -1.71 -1.12 10.85
CA ALA A 15 -1.10 -2.44 10.94
C ALA A 15 0.20 -2.50 10.13
N PHE A 16 0.21 -1.91 8.93
CA PHE A 16 1.41 -1.84 8.10
C PHE A 16 2.54 -1.10 8.85
N GLY A 17 2.23 0.04 9.45
CA GLY A 17 3.22 0.84 10.18
C GLY A 17 3.77 0.14 11.42
N GLU A 18 3.00 -0.76 12.02
CA GLU A 18 3.41 -1.53 13.20
C GLU A 18 4.06 -2.87 12.84
N GLY A 19 4.10 -3.21 11.55
CA GLY A 19 4.59 -4.52 11.12
C GLY A 19 3.66 -5.67 11.51
N ASP A 20 2.38 -5.37 11.74
CA ASP A 20 1.39 -6.35 12.19
C ASP A 20 0.77 -7.06 10.98
N MET A 21 1.48 -8.07 10.48
CA MET A 21 1.07 -8.80 9.28
C MET A 21 -0.18 -9.64 9.51
N GLU A 22 -0.41 -10.09 10.74
CA GLU A 22 -1.60 -10.87 11.07
C GLU A 22 -2.87 -10.04 10.93
N THR A 23 -2.87 -8.82 11.48
CA THR A 23 -3.99 -7.90 11.32
C THR A 23 -4.18 -7.53 9.85
N LEU A 24 -3.09 -7.21 9.13
CA LEU A 24 -3.17 -6.95 7.69
C LEU A 24 -3.86 -8.09 6.95
N ARG A 25 -3.42 -9.33 7.21
CA ARG A 25 -4.01 -10.50 6.57
C ARG A 25 -5.52 -10.55 6.78
N SER A 26 -5.99 -10.21 7.98
CA SER A 26 -7.42 -10.26 8.30
C SER A 26 -8.25 -9.23 7.57
N LEU A 27 -7.63 -8.14 7.09
CA LEU A 27 -8.33 -7.06 6.38
C LEU A 27 -8.49 -7.33 4.88
N PHE A 28 -7.73 -8.27 4.32
CA PHE A 28 -7.77 -8.57 2.89
C PHE A 28 -8.69 -9.74 2.57
N ALA A 29 -9.36 -9.66 1.41
CA ALA A 29 -9.99 -10.83 0.83
C ALA A 29 -8.90 -11.84 0.43
N PRO A 30 -9.16 -13.17 0.53
CA PRO A 30 -8.13 -14.16 0.22
C PRO A 30 -7.55 -14.04 -1.20
N ASN A 31 -8.37 -13.57 -2.15
CA ASN A 31 -8.00 -13.39 -3.54
C ASN A 31 -7.75 -11.95 -3.93
N ALA A 32 -7.43 -11.09 -2.95
CA ALA A 32 -7.15 -9.69 -3.21
C ALA A 32 -6.00 -9.51 -4.20
N VAL A 33 -5.99 -8.36 -4.90
CA VAL A 33 -4.94 -8.03 -5.86
C VAL A 33 -4.37 -6.66 -5.52
N HIS A 34 -3.05 -6.56 -5.46
CA HIS A 34 -2.35 -5.28 -5.31
C HIS A 34 -1.58 -5.02 -6.60
N VAL A 35 -1.88 -3.90 -7.26
CA VAL A 35 -1.20 -3.50 -8.49
C VAL A 35 -0.11 -2.50 -8.15
N ALA A 36 1.14 -2.91 -8.29
CA ALA A 36 2.32 -2.07 -8.09
C ALA A 36 2.74 -1.53 -9.47
N THR A 37 2.48 -0.25 -9.68
CA THR A 37 2.68 0.39 -10.98
C THR A 37 4.15 0.72 -11.23
N GLY A 38 4.46 1.03 -12.50
CA GLY A 38 5.76 1.50 -12.91
C GLY A 38 6.64 0.42 -13.52
N ASN A 39 7.94 0.69 -13.54
CA ASN A 39 8.93 -0.17 -14.17
C ASN A 39 10.16 -0.29 -13.25
N ASN A 40 10.04 -1.14 -12.23
CA ASN A 40 11.10 -1.42 -11.27
C ASN A 40 10.97 -2.88 -10.81
N PRO A 41 11.94 -3.43 -10.06
CA PRO A 41 11.90 -4.83 -9.64
C PRO A 41 10.68 -5.24 -8.83
N LEU A 42 9.97 -4.27 -8.22
CA LEU A 42 8.77 -4.55 -7.43
C LEU A 42 7.47 -4.34 -8.22
N SER A 43 7.54 -3.88 -9.47
CA SER A 43 6.34 -3.64 -10.28
C SER A 43 5.65 -4.94 -10.67
N GLY A 44 4.31 -4.89 -10.77
CA GLY A 44 3.50 -6.02 -11.19
C GLY A 44 2.23 -6.16 -10.38
N GLU A 45 1.53 -7.26 -10.61
CA GLU A 45 0.32 -7.60 -9.87
C GLU A 45 0.62 -8.68 -8.86
N TYR A 46 0.31 -8.41 -7.60
CA TYR A 46 0.44 -9.38 -6.52
C TYR A 46 -0.95 -9.94 -6.23
N ARG A 47 -1.13 -11.22 -6.49
CA ARG A 47 -2.43 -11.89 -6.42
C ARG A 47 -2.49 -12.80 -5.21
N GLY A 48 -3.51 -12.58 -4.37
CA GLY A 48 -3.69 -13.31 -3.14
C GLY A 48 -2.97 -12.66 -1.98
N VAL A 49 -3.49 -12.85 -0.77
CA VAL A 49 -3.00 -12.16 0.42
C VAL A 49 -1.54 -12.53 0.73
N ASP A 50 -1.14 -13.76 0.48
CA ASP A 50 0.25 -14.18 0.75
C ASP A 50 1.25 -13.43 -0.14
N ASP A 51 0.95 -13.29 -1.43
CA ASP A 51 1.80 -12.56 -2.35
C ASP A 51 1.85 -11.08 -2.02
N ILE A 52 0.71 -10.50 -1.61
CA ILE A 52 0.65 -9.09 -1.19
C ILE A 52 1.52 -8.86 0.04
N LEU A 53 1.42 -9.72 1.05
CA LEU A 53 2.24 -9.58 2.26
C LEU A 53 3.72 -9.79 1.96
N GLY A 54 4.04 -10.68 1.02
CA GLY A 54 5.41 -10.87 0.54
C GLY A 54 5.96 -9.60 -0.11
N TYR A 55 5.16 -8.92 -0.91
CA TYR A 55 5.51 -7.63 -1.50
C TYR A 55 5.80 -6.58 -0.41
N TYR A 56 4.92 -6.48 0.60
CA TYR A 56 5.12 -5.53 1.69
C TYR A 56 6.41 -5.84 2.46
N GLY A 57 6.73 -7.12 2.66
CA GLY A 57 7.99 -7.53 3.26
C GLY A 57 9.20 -7.09 2.45
N LYS A 58 9.10 -7.10 1.11
CA LYS A 58 10.18 -6.62 0.23
C LYS A 58 10.42 -5.13 0.36
N LEU A 59 9.37 -4.34 0.56
CA LEU A 59 9.53 -2.90 0.79
C LEU A 59 10.42 -2.64 2.00
N PHE A 60 10.22 -3.37 3.08
CA PHE A 60 11.04 -3.23 4.29
C PHE A 60 12.45 -3.82 4.08
N GLU A 61 12.54 -5.00 3.49
CA GLU A 61 13.82 -5.67 3.27
C GLU A 61 14.76 -4.85 2.39
N LEU A 62 14.27 -4.38 1.23
CA LEU A 62 15.11 -3.66 0.28
C LEU A 62 15.45 -2.25 0.73
N SER A 63 14.68 -1.68 1.63
CA SER A 63 14.96 -0.35 2.19
C SER A 63 15.74 -0.42 3.52
N GLY A 64 16.15 -1.62 3.94
CA GLY A 64 16.82 -1.80 5.23
C GLY A 64 15.94 -1.44 6.42
N GLY A 65 14.63 -1.59 6.29
CA GLY A 65 13.69 -1.27 7.35
C GLY A 65 13.32 0.21 7.42
N THR A 66 13.73 1.02 6.45
CA THR A 66 13.48 2.48 6.51
C THR A 66 12.18 2.91 5.84
N PHE A 67 11.56 2.04 5.03
CA PHE A 67 10.34 2.41 4.31
C PHE A 67 9.20 2.68 5.27
N THR A 68 8.54 3.83 5.10
CA THR A 68 7.34 4.18 5.84
C THR A 68 6.28 4.72 4.89
N ALA A 69 5.01 4.51 5.24
CA ALA A 69 3.87 5.04 4.52
C ALA A 69 2.98 5.75 5.53
N GLU A 70 3.04 7.07 5.55
CA GLU A 70 2.29 7.89 6.50
C GLU A 70 0.98 8.34 5.87
N LEU A 71 -0.14 7.87 6.40
CA LEU A 71 -1.47 8.20 5.88
C LEU A 71 -1.78 9.68 6.09
N LYS A 72 -2.17 10.35 5.00
CA LYS A 72 -2.58 11.75 5.03
C LYS A 72 -4.10 11.89 4.95
N SER A 73 -4.75 11.10 4.12
CA SER A 73 -6.22 11.13 4.00
C SER A 73 -6.74 9.80 3.45
N ALA A 74 -7.98 9.48 3.82
CA ALA A 74 -8.69 8.33 3.27
C ALA A 74 -10.15 8.76 3.09
N LYS A 75 -10.63 8.75 1.85
CA LYS A 75 -11.95 9.25 1.51
C LYS A 75 -12.71 8.24 0.66
N SER A 76 -13.94 7.96 1.04
CA SER A 76 -14.84 7.11 0.25
C SER A 76 -15.28 7.81 -1.02
N GLU A 77 -15.30 7.05 -2.13
CA GLU A 77 -15.85 7.50 -3.40
C GLU A 77 -16.83 6.42 -3.87
N GLY A 78 -18.10 6.61 -3.53
CA GLY A 78 -19.12 5.61 -3.81
C GLY A 78 -19.18 4.52 -2.74
N ALA A 79 -19.87 3.42 -3.04
CA ALA A 79 -20.22 2.40 -2.05
C ALA A 79 -19.07 1.46 -1.71
N ASP A 80 -18.09 1.30 -2.62
CA ASP A 80 -17.08 0.25 -2.52
C ASP A 80 -15.62 0.75 -2.72
N THR A 81 -15.42 2.04 -2.92
CA THR A 81 -14.11 2.59 -3.24
C THR A 81 -13.63 3.55 -2.15
N VAL A 82 -12.36 3.44 -1.76
CA VAL A 82 -11.70 4.40 -0.88
C VAL A 82 -10.42 4.86 -1.57
N VAL A 83 -10.21 6.17 -1.62
CA VAL A 83 -8.97 6.76 -2.14
C VAL A 83 -8.16 7.27 -0.97
N ALA A 84 -6.96 6.73 -0.79
CA ALA A 84 -6.06 7.11 0.28
C ALA A 84 -4.83 7.79 -0.29
N VAL A 85 -4.39 8.85 0.37
CA VAL A 85 -3.12 9.51 0.05
C VAL A 85 -2.19 9.32 1.24
N HIS A 86 -0.98 8.86 0.95
CA HIS A 86 0.03 8.70 1.98
C HIS A 86 1.38 9.22 1.49
N ARG A 87 2.28 9.48 2.43
CA ARG A 87 3.65 9.91 2.13
C ARG A 87 4.58 8.71 2.25
N ASP A 88 5.25 8.38 1.16
CA ASP A 88 6.29 7.35 1.14
C ASP A 88 7.62 7.97 1.52
N LYS A 89 8.33 7.34 2.48
CA LYS A 89 9.69 7.73 2.84
C LYS A 89 10.55 6.49 3.00
N GLY A 90 11.81 6.60 2.60
CA GLY A 90 12.75 5.51 2.76
C GLY A 90 14.13 5.87 2.25
N GLN A 91 15.09 4.99 2.52
CA GLN A 91 16.47 5.13 2.03
C GLN A 91 16.99 3.80 1.55
N ARG A 92 17.75 3.82 0.47
CA ARG A 92 18.31 2.61 -0.12
C ARG A 92 19.53 2.94 -0.95
N GLY A 93 20.71 2.47 -0.50
CA GLY A 93 21.94 2.61 -1.27
C GLY A 93 22.28 4.04 -1.68
N GLY A 94 22.13 5.00 -0.75
CA GLY A 94 22.39 6.41 -1.03
C GLY A 94 21.25 7.14 -1.70
N LYS A 95 20.15 6.45 -2.03
CA LYS A 95 18.95 7.07 -2.60
C LYS A 95 17.92 7.35 -1.51
N THR A 96 17.14 8.40 -1.68
CA THR A 96 16.08 8.79 -0.75
C THR A 96 14.74 8.80 -1.47
N LEU A 97 13.74 8.19 -0.85
CA LEU A 97 12.35 8.24 -1.30
C LEU A 97 11.60 9.20 -0.38
N ASP A 98 10.89 10.16 -0.96
CA ASP A 98 10.07 11.11 -0.19
C ASP A 98 9.05 11.73 -1.12
N GLN A 99 7.89 11.07 -1.27
CA GLN A 99 6.84 11.56 -2.16
C GLN A 99 5.48 11.03 -1.74
N ASP A 100 4.43 11.69 -2.24
CA ASP A 100 3.06 11.22 -2.03
C ASP A 100 2.73 10.09 -2.98
N GLU A 101 1.95 9.15 -2.49
CA GLU A 101 1.37 8.07 -3.27
C GLU A 101 -0.13 8.04 -3.00
N THR A 102 -0.92 7.79 -4.04
CA THR A 102 -2.35 7.57 -3.92
C THR A 102 -2.63 6.09 -4.11
N LEU A 103 -3.34 5.48 -3.17
CA LEU A 103 -3.83 4.11 -3.28
C LEU A 103 -5.34 4.13 -3.44
N THR A 104 -5.83 3.49 -4.50
CA THR A 104 -7.26 3.30 -4.70
C THR A 104 -7.62 1.89 -4.25
N PHE A 105 -8.51 1.81 -3.27
CA PHE A 105 -8.95 0.54 -2.67
C PHE A 105 -10.35 0.20 -3.14
N LYS A 106 -10.55 -1.06 -3.50
CA LYS A 106 -11.89 -1.64 -3.68
C LYS A 106 -12.18 -2.54 -2.48
N ILE A 107 -13.33 -2.30 -1.86
CA ILE A 107 -13.78 -3.06 -0.69
C ILE A 107 -14.97 -3.92 -1.12
N ALA A 108 -14.93 -5.20 -0.80
CA ALA A 108 -16.01 -6.13 -1.10
C ALA A 108 -16.26 -7.01 0.13
N GLY A 109 -17.50 -7.08 0.59
CA GLY A 109 -17.85 -7.91 1.75
C GLY A 109 -17.10 -7.54 3.02
N GLY A 110 -16.76 -6.28 3.19
CA GLY A 110 -16.00 -5.82 4.36
C GLY A 110 -14.51 -6.14 4.31
N LYS A 111 -13.98 -6.53 3.15
CA LYS A 111 -12.56 -6.86 2.96
C LYS A 111 -11.96 -6.07 1.81
N ILE A 112 -10.67 -5.83 1.88
CA ILE A 112 -9.93 -5.18 0.78
C ILE A 112 -9.79 -6.21 -0.35
N ALA A 113 -10.38 -5.90 -1.51
CA ALA A 113 -10.37 -6.81 -2.67
C ALA A 113 -9.35 -6.40 -3.72
N ARG A 114 -9.03 -5.12 -3.81
CA ARG A 114 -8.07 -4.61 -4.81
C ARG A 114 -7.46 -3.31 -4.34
N LEU A 115 -6.15 -3.15 -4.62
CA LEU A 115 -5.42 -1.91 -4.41
C LEU A 115 -4.67 -1.58 -5.68
N GLU A 116 -4.67 -0.30 -6.06
CA GLU A 116 -3.91 0.16 -7.21
C GLU A 116 -3.12 1.41 -6.84
N GLU A 117 -1.82 1.41 -7.14
CA GLU A 117 -0.91 2.49 -6.81
C GLU A 117 -0.91 3.58 -7.88
N ASN A 118 -0.69 4.82 -7.43
CA ASN A 118 -0.44 5.96 -8.32
C ASN A 118 0.56 6.87 -7.61
N HIS A 119 1.77 6.97 -8.16
CA HIS A 119 2.86 7.73 -7.56
C HIS A 119 2.92 9.13 -8.13
N SER A 120 3.18 10.13 -7.28
CA SER A 120 3.27 11.52 -7.74
C SER A 120 4.45 11.73 -8.68
N ASP A 121 5.53 10.94 -8.51
CA ASP A 121 6.69 10.94 -9.41
C ASP A 121 7.09 9.48 -9.64
N GLN A 122 6.49 8.87 -10.65
CA GLN A 122 6.72 7.45 -10.96
C GLN A 122 8.17 7.18 -11.33
N ALA A 123 8.80 8.07 -12.08
CA ALA A 123 10.20 7.88 -12.49
C ALA A 123 11.14 7.87 -11.29
N ALA A 124 10.93 8.76 -10.33
CA ALA A 124 11.72 8.79 -9.10
C ALA A 124 11.47 7.55 -8.23
N TYR A 125 10.23 7.11 -8.16
CA TYR A 125 9.87 5.90 -7.43
C TYR A 125 10.56 4.67 -8.03
N ASP A 126 10.52 4.54 -9.37
CA ASP A 126 11.17 3.43 -10.07
C ASP A 126 12.69 3.46 -9.85
N ALA A 127 13.30 4.64 -9.92
CA ALA A 127 14.73 4.80 -9.69
C ALA A 127 15.16 4.39 -8.27
N PHE A 128 14.32 4.68 -7.28
CA PHE A 128 14.61 4.32 -5.89
C PHE A 128 14.74 2.81 -5.70
N TRP A 129 13.87 2.04 -6.33
CA TRP A 129 13.84 0.57 -6.19
C TRP A 129 14.75 -0.16 -7.19
N SER A 130 15.31 0.53 -8.15
CA SER A 130 16.17 -0.06 -9.19
C SER A 130 17.56 -0.46 -8.70
#